data_4fd3c45e984217963e30780b06226bc8
#
_entry.id   4fd3c45e984217963e30780b06226bc8
#
_cell.length_a   1.000
_cell.length_b   1.000
_cell.length_c   1.000
_cell.angle_alpha   90.00
_cell.angle_beta   90.00
_cell.angle_gamma   90.00
#
_symmetry.space_group_name_H-M   'P 1'
#
loop_
_entity.id
_entity.type
_entity.pdbx_description
1 polymer ?
#
loop_
_entity_poly.entity_id
_entity_poly.type
_entity_poly.pdbx_seq_one_letter_code
_entity_poly.pdbx_strand_id
1 'polypeptide(L)'
;MNFKLHSEFAPTGDQPTAIEKLSEGLQNGEKYQTLLGVTGSGKTFTIANVVEKVQKPTLVLAHNKTLAAQLFMEFKEFFPDNAVEYFVSYYDYYQPEAYIASSGTYIEKDLSINEEVEKLRLSATASLLSGRRDVLIVAS
;
A
#
# COMPACT_ATOMS: atom_id res chain seq x y z
N MET A 1 -0.57 10.59 16.01
CA MET A 1 -1.39 9.37 15.89
C MET A 1 -0.48 8.23 15.50
N ASN A 2 -0.65 7.08 16.10
CA ASN A 2 0.21 5.92 15.87
C ASN A 2 -0.48 4.85 15.03
N PHE A 3 0.31 4.06 14.32
CA PHE A 3 -0.21 2.87 13.68
C PHE A 3 -0.73 1.90 14.74
N LYS A 4 -1.93 1.39 14.49
CA LYS A 4 -2.56 0.39 15.33
C LYS A 4 -3.04 -0.76 14.46
N LEU A 5 -2.39 -1.91 14.59
CA LEU A 5 -2.70 -3.10 13.83
C LEU A 5 -3.97 -3.76 14.35
N HIS A 6 -4.89 -4.06 13.45
CA HIS A 6 -6.10 -4.83 13.71
C HIS A 6 -5.99 -6.15 12.96
N SER A 7 -6.00 -7.26 13.69
CA SER A 7 -5.98 -8.59 13.08
C SER A 7 -6.62 -9.60 14.02
N GLU A 8 -7.32 -10.56 13.45
CA GLU A 8 -7.86 -11.70 14.18
C GLU A 8 -6.75 -12.74 14.48
N PHE A 9 -5.62 -12.62 13.81
CA PHE A 9 -4.52 -13.58 13.92
C PHE A 9 -3.34 -12.98 14.65
N ALA A 10 -2.62 -13.83 15.38
CA ALA A 10 -1.33 -13.51 15.96
C ALA A 10 -0.23 -14.06 15.04
N PRO A 11 0.98 -13.46 15.06
CA PRO A 11 2.11 -14.02 14.31
C PRO A 11 2.41 -15.46 14.71
N THR A 12 2.64 -16.32 13.71
CA THR A 12 2.91 -17.73 13.91
C THR A 12 4.13 -18.17 13.08
N GLY A 13 4.63 -19.38 13.37
CA GLY A 13 5.76 -19.95 12.63
C GLY A 13 7.01 -19.10 12.78
N ASP A 14 7.62 -18.74 11.66
CA ASP A 14 8.83 -17.91 11.61
C ASP A 14 8.50 -16.40 11.65
N GLN A 15 7.24 -16.02 11.63
CA GLN A 15 6.84 -14.61 11.60
C GLN A 15 7.33 -13.83 12.83
N PRO A 16 7.19 -14.30 14.07
CA PRO A 16 7.69 -13.56 15.24
C PRO A 16 9.17 -13.24 15.15
N THR A 17 10.00 -14.21 14.71
CA THR A 17 11.43 -14.00 14.54
C THR A 17 11.73 -12.98 13.44
N ALA A 18 11.03 -13.07 12.31
CA ALA A 18 11.19 -12.13 11.21
C ALA A 18 10.80 -10.70 11.62
N ILE A 19 9.68 -10.54 12.33
CA ILE A 19 9.24 -9.25 12.85
C ILE A 19 10.30 -8.64 13.77
N GLU A 20 10.82 -9.43 14.68
CA GLU A 20 11.85 -8.96 15.62
C GLU A 20 13.11 -8.52 14.90
N LYS A 21 13.64 -9.35 14.02
CA LYS A 21 14.87 -9.06 13.28
C LYS A 21 14.74 -7.85 12.37
N LEU A 22 13.65 -7.75 11.62
CA LEU A 22 13.41 -6.62 10.74
C LEU A 22 13.26 -5.32 11.54
N SER A 23 12.54 -5.37 12.64
CA SER A 23 12.33 -4.21 13.50
C SER A 23 13.63 -3.75 14.14
N GLU A 24 14.44 -4.66 14.66
CA GLU A 24 15.76 -4.33 15.20
C GLU A 24 16.67 -3.73 14.13
N GLY A 25 16.68 -4.31 12.93
CA GLY A 25 17.48 -3.78 11.83
C GLY A 25 17.11 -2.33 11.51
N LEU A 26 15.83 -2.04 11.44
CA LEU A 26 15.36 -0.66 11.19
C LEU A 26 15.75 0.29 12.33
N GLN A 27 15.61 -0.16 13.58
CA GLN A 27 15.97 0.65 14.74
C GLN A 27 17.48 0.90 14.83
N ASN A 28 18.28 -0.05 14.34
CA ASN A 28 19.73 0.05 14.32
C ASN A 28 20.28 0.78 13.07
N GLY A 29 19.41 1.28 12.21
CA GLY A 29 19.80 2.04 11.04
C GLY A 29 20.24 1.21 9.83
N GLU A 30 19.89 -0.06 9.78
CA GLU A 30 20.15 -0.88 8.61
C GLU A 30 19.40 -0.32 7.40
N LYS A 31 20.13 -0.08 6.31
CA LYS A 31 19.54 0.51 5.10
C LYS A 31 18.77 -0.51 4.27
N TYR A 32 19.24 -1.74 4.26
CA TYR A 32 18.69 -2.79 3.40
C TYR A 32 18.45 -4.05 4.20
N GLN A 33 17.27 -4.61 4.05
CA GLN A 33 16.92 -5.89 4.62
C GLN A 33 16.05 -6.65 3.62
N THR A 34 16.13 -7.96 3.59
CA THR A 34 15.33 -8.79 2.71
C THR A 34 14.52 -9.78 3.53
N LEU A 35 13.21 -9.79 3.29
CA LEU A 35 12.31 -10.80 3.84
C LEU A 35 12.03 -11.84 2.76
N LEU A 36 12.52 -13.05 2.96
CA LEU A 36 12.31 -14.15 2.03
C LEU A 36 11.22 -15.06 2.57
N GLY A 37 10.23 -15.32 1.75
CA GLY A 37 9.14 -16.21 2.09
C GLY A 37 8.39 -16.66 0.86
N VAL A 38 7.84 -17.86 0.90
CA VAL A 38 7.02 -18.38 -0.20
C VAL A 38 5.66 -17.69 -0.22
N THR A 39 4.95 -17.81 -1.32
CA THR A 39 3.58 -17.32 -1.46
C THR A 39 2.71 -17.94 -0.36
N GLY A 40 1.92 -17.11 0.29
CA GLY A 40 1.04 -17.57 1.38
C GLY A 40 1.71 -17.70 2.73
N SER A 41 2.99 -17.30 2.87
CA SER A 41 3.69 -17.32 4.16
C SER A 41 3.31 -16.18 5.11
N GLY A 42 2.48 -15.25 4.65
CA GLY A 42 2.07 -14.11 5.46
C GLY A 42 3.08 -12.97 5.49
N LYS A 43 3.80 -12.73 4.38
CA LYS A 43 4.77 -11.64 4.30
C LYS A 43 4.14 -10.27 4.56
N THR A 44 2.95 -10.02 4.00
CA THR A 44 2.26 -8.74 4.20
C THR A 44 1.90 -8.53 5.66
N PHE A 45 1.40 -9.56 6.32
CA PHE A 45 1.10 -9.51 7.75
C PHE A 45 2.35 -9.27 8.59
N THR A 46 3.45 -9.94 8.23
CA THR A 46 4.75 -9.75 8.87
C THR A 46 5.19 -8.28 8.77
N ILE A 47 5.12 -7.70 7.58
CA ILE A 47 5.49 -6.30 7.35
C ILE A 47 4.55 -5.35 8.11
N ALA A 48 3.24 -5.63 8.15
CA ALA A 48 2.31 -4.82 8.93
C ALA A 48 2.70 -4.78 10.41
N ASN A 49 3.10 -5.92 10.98
CA ASN A 49 3.60 -5.96 12.35
C ASN A 49 4.88 -5.15 12.55
N VAL A 50 5.79 -5.17 11.57
CA VAL A 50 7.01 -4.34 11.61
C VAL A 50 6.65 -2.85 11.59
N VAL A 51 5.73 -2.46 10.72
CA VAL A 51 5.27 -1.05 10.62
C VAL A 51 4.70 -0.59 11.96
N GLU A 52 3.85 -1.39 12.58
CA GLU A 52 3.29 -1.04 13.89
C GLU A 52 4.39 -0.93 14.95
N LYS A 53 5.36 -1.83 14.92
CA LYS A 53 6.42 -1.85 15.93
C LYS A 53 7.37 -0.66 15.82
N VAL A 54 7.74 -0.26 14.59
CA VAL A 54 8.70 0.83 14.37
C VAL A 54 8.05 2.22 14.28
N GLN A 55 6.75 2.31 14.00
CA GLN A 55 5.99 3.57 14.00
C GLN A 55 6.59 4.65 13.08
N LYS A 56 6.96 4.29 11.87
CA LYS A 56 7.53 5.23 10.89
C LYS A 56 6.64 5.32 9.66
N PRO A 57 6.53 6.51 9.04
CA PRO A 57 5.91 6.62 7.74
C PRO A 57 6.51 5.62 6.77
N THR A 58 5.68 4.96 5.98
CA THR A 58 6.08 3.81 5.18
C THR A 58 5.62 3.97 3.74
N LEU A 59 6.51 3.64 2.80
CA LEU A 59 6.19 3.56 1.38
C LEU A 59 6.34 2.11 0.92
N VAL A 60 5.28 1.58 0.34
CA VAL A 60 5.26 0.23 -0.24
C VAL A 60 5.21 0.38 -1.77
N LEU A 61 6.24 -0.09 -2.45
CA LEU A 61 6.28 -0.06 -3.91
C LEU A 61 5.97 -1.44 -4.48
N ALA A 62 4.95 -1.49 -5.31
CA ALA A 62 4.57 -2.71 -6.02
C ALA A 62 4.98 -2.60 -7.49
N HIS A 63 5.23 -3.73 -8.13
CA HIS A 63 5.71 -3.72 -9.51
C HIS A 63 4.60 -3.47 -10.55
N ASN A 64 3.34 -3.52 -10.17
CA ASN A 64 2.22 -3.16 -11.06
C ASN A 64 1.02 -2.68 -10.23
N LYS A 65 0.03 -2.11 -10.94
CA LYS A 65 -1.17 -1.56 -10.31
C LYS A 65 -2.06 -2.61 -9.66
N THR A 66 -2.11 -3.82 -10.22
CA THR A 66 -2.92 -4.91 -9.68
C THR A 66 -2.42 -5.33 -8.30
N LEU A 67 -1.10 -5.51 -8.17
CA LEU A 67 -0.49 -5.83 -6.89
C LEU A 67 -0.62 -4.66 -5.92
N ALA A 68 -0.43 -3.43 -6.39
CA ALA A 68 -0.60 -2.24 -5.54
C ALA A 68 -2.01 -2.18 -4.97
N ALA A 69 -3.03 -2.43 -5.79
CA ALA A 69 -4.41 -2.43 -5.31
C ALA A 69 -4.65 -3.51 -4.26
N GLN A 70 -4.12 -4.70 -4.46
CA GLN A 70 -4.23 -5.79 -3.50
C GLN A 70 -3.57 -5.43 -2.17
N LEU A 71 -2.35 -4.93 -2.23
CA LEU A 71 -1.61 -4.53 -1.02
C LEU A 71 -2.29 -3.37 -0.30
N PHE A 72 -2.81 -2.41 -1.05
CA PHE A 72 -3.55 -1.30 -0.46
C PHE A 72 -4.75 -1.81 0.35
N MET A 73 -5.53 -2.72 -0.21
CA MET A 73 -6.68 -3.28 0.49
C MET A 73 -6.26 -4.06 1.74
N GLU A 74 -5.21 -4.85 1.65
CA GLU A 74 -4.71 -5.62 2.79
C GLU A 74 -4.21 -4.69 3.91
N PHE A 75 -3.40 -3.69 3.59
CA PHE A 75 -2.92 -2.74 4.60
C PHE A 75 -4.06 -1.88 5.17
N LYS A 76 -5.07 -1.56 4.36
CA LYS A 76 -6.24 -0.83 4.85
C LYS A 76 -7.03 -1.64 5.87
N GLU A 77 -7.12 -2.95 5.68
CA GLU A 77 -7.74 -3.84 6.66
C GLU A 77 -6.92 -3.95 7.95
N PHE A 78 -5.59 -4.01 7.84
CA PHE A 78 -4.72 -4.04 9.01
C PHE A 78 -4.71 -2.73 9.79
N PHE A 79 -4.81 -1.60 9.09
CA PHE A 79 -4.74 -0.26 9.69
C PHE A 79 -5.95 0.59 9.33
N PRO A 80 -7.16 0.20 9.78
CA PRO A 80 -8.38 0.91 9.38
C PRO A 80 -8.47 2.35 9.91
N ASP A 81 -7.74 2.65 10.99
CA ASP A 81 -7.79 3.97 11.63
C ASP A 81 -6.62 4.87 11.22
N ASN A 82 -5.73 4.38 10.37
CA ASN A 82 -4.52 5.10 9.97
C ASN A 82 -4.62 5.57 8.52
N ALA A 83 -3.69 6.44 8.12
CA ALA A 83 -3.66 6.97 6.77
C ALA A 83 -2.98 5.99 5.81
N VAL A 84 -3.73 4.99 5.37
CA VAL A 84 -3.31 4.08 4.31
C VAL A 84 -3.78 4.67 3.00
N GLU A 85 -2.83 5.00 2.12
CA GLU A 85 -3.07 5.76 0.90
C GLU A 85 -2.61 4.98 -0.33
N TYR A 86 -3.21 5.31 -1.48
CA TYR A 86 -2.95 4.65 -2.74
C TYR A 86 -2.41 5.66 -3.74
N PHE A 87 -1.25 5.38 -4.33
CA PHE A 87 -0.61 6.31 -5.22
C PHE A 87 -0.07 5.57 -6.45
N VAL A 88 -0.85 5.57 -7.52
CA VAL A 88 -0.48 4.93 -8.78
C VAL A 88 -0.54 5.93 -9.93
N SER A 89 0.09 5.60 -11.05
CA SER A 89 0.05 6.43 -12.23
C SER A 89 -1.36 6.41 -12.84
N TYR A 90 -1.67 7.42 -13.63
CA TYR A 90 -2.93 7.45 -14.35
C TYR A 90 -3.01 6.30 -15.35
N TYR A 91 -4.23 5.87 -15.64
CA TYR A 91 -4.47 4.90 -16.69
C TYR A 91 -4.37 5.58 -18.04
N ASP A 92 -3.76 4.88 -19.01
CA ASP A 92 -3.67 5.39 -20.35
C ASP A 92 -5.02 5.42 -21.03
N TYR A 93 -5.25 6.47 -21.78
CA TYR A 93 -6.42 6.55 -22.59
C TYR A 93 -6.14 5.83 -23.88
N TYR A 94 -6.71 4.59 -24.06
CA TYR A 94 -6.08 4.08 -25.12
C TYR A 94 -6.82 3.05 -25.73
N GLN A 95 -7.00 2.77 -26.70
CA GLN A 95 -7.68 1.86 -27.57
C GLN A 95 -8.50 2.59 -28.59
N PRO A 96 -7.83 3.33 -29.46
CA PRO A 96 -8.52 4.19 -30.40
C PRO A 96 -9.49 3.47 -31.26
N GLU A 97 -9.18 2.26 -31.67
CA GLU A 97 -10.07 1.59 -32.59
C GLU A 97 -11.29 0.99 -31.97
N ALA A 98 -11.15 0.48 -30.83
CA ALA A 98 -12.29 -0.13 -30.13
C ALA A 98 -13.31 0.87 -29.70
N TYR A 99 -13.02 2.10 -29.97
CA TYR A 99 -13.72 2.96 -29.22
C TYR A 99 -14.51 3.94 -29.94
N ILE A 100 -14.24 4.10 -31.14
CA ILE A 100 -15.00 4.95 -32.00
C ILE A 100 -16.43 4.45 -32.16
N ALA A 101 -16.64 3.18 -32.10
CA ALA A 101 -17.93 2.63 -32.38
C ALA A 101 -18.92 2.65 -31.24
N SER A 102 -18.45 2.68 -30.02
CA SER A 102 -19.36 2.55 -28.90
C SER A 102 -19.29 3.65 -27.86
N SER A 103 -18.59 4.52 -28.17
CA SER A 103 -17.95 5.39 -27.59
C SER A 103 -18.08 6.29 -26.42
N GLY A 104 -19.02 7.05 -26.24
CA GLY A 104 -19.16 7.99 -25.12
C GLY A 104 -19.01 7.32 -23.77
N THR A 105 -19.63 6.16 -23.59
CA THR A 105 -19.62 5.43 -22.33
C THR A 105 -18.21 4.95 -21.96
N TYR A 106 -17.42 4.58 -22.95
CA TYR A 106 -16.08 4.09 -22.71
C TYR A 106 -15.14 5.21 -22.27
N ILE A 107 -15.22 6.35 -22.92
CA ILE A 107 -14.48 7.54 -22.57
C ILE A 107 -14.83 8.02 -21.16
N GLU A 108 -16.10 8.07 -20.86
CA GLU A 108 -16.58 8.47 -19.55
C GLU A 108 -16.05 7.57 -18.45
N LYS A 109 -15.99 6.27 -18.71
CA LYS A 109 -15.47 5.30 -17.76
C LYS A 109 -13.98 5.52 -17.50
N ASP A 110 -13.20 5.74 -18.54
CA ASP A 110 -11.77 5.99 -18.40
C ASP A 110 -11.49 7.31 -17.70
N LEU A 111 -12.25 8.35 -18.01
CA LEU A 111 -12.17 9.62 -17.33
C LEU A 111 -12.50 9.47 -15.85
N SER A 112 -13.55 8.74 -15.54
CA SER A 112 -13.96 8.48 -14.17
C SER A 112 -12.89 7.74 -13.36
N ILE A 113 -12.25 6.74 -13.97
CA ILE A 113 -11.15 6.00 -13.35
C ILE A 113 -10.00 6.95 -13.03
N ASN A 114 -9.60 7.79 -13.98
CA ASN A 114 -8.51 8.74 -13.78
C ASN A 114 -8.86 9.82 -12.74
N GLU A 115 -10.10 10.25 -12.67
CA GLU A 115 -10.54 11.16 -11.61
C GLU A 115 -10.43 10.51 -10.22
N GLU A 116 -10.79 9.25 -10.09
CA GLU A 116 -10.63 8.51 -8.83
C GLU A 116 -9.14 8.35 -8.47
N VAL A 117 -8.30 8.03 -9.44
CA VAL A 117 -6.85 7.96 -9.23
C VAL A 117 -6.31 9.30 -8.77
N GLU A 118 -6.74 10.40 -9.38
CA GLU A 118 -6.32 11.74 -8.99
C GLU A 118 -6.72 12.07 -7.55
N LYS A 119 -7.95 11.76 -7.17
CA LYS A 119 -8.42 11.97 -5.79
C LYS A 119 -7.57 11.18 -4.79
N LEU A 120 -7.24 9.93 -5.11
CA LEU A 120 -6.42 9.09 -4.25
C LEU A 120 -4.99 9.63 -4.14
N ARG A 121 -4.42 10.13 -5.23
CA ARG A 121 -3.09 10.77 -5.23
C ARG A 121 -3.09 12.03 -4.38
N LEU A 122 -4.10 12.86 -4.51
CA LEU A 122 -4.25 14.08 -3.71
C LEU A 122 -4.41 13.75 -2.23
N SER A 123 -5.17 12.71 -1.90
CA SER A 123 -5.32 12.24 -0.54
C SER A 123 -3.99 11.81 0.07
N ALA A 124 -3.18 11.07 -0.68
CA ALA A 124 -1.85 10.66 -0.24
C ALA A 124 -0.95 11.87 0.03
N THR A 125 -0.95 12.84 -0.88
CA THR A 125 -0.17 14.07 -0.73
C THR A 125 -0.64 14.85 0.49
N ALA A 126 -1.94 14.99 0.69
CA ALA A 126 -2.50 15.69 1.84
C ALA A 126 -2.09 15.03 3.16
N SER A 127 -2.13 13.70 3.22
CA SER A 127 -1.71 12.96 4.41
C SER A 127 -0.24 13.20 4.75
N LEU A 128 0.63 13.20 3.74
CA LEU A 128 2.05 13.50 3.92
C LEU A 128 2.28 14.92 4.42
N LEU A 129 1.57 15.88 3.85
CA LEU A 129 1.73 17.29 4.22
C LEU A 129 1.09 17.65 5.56
N SER A 130 0.20 16.81 6.07
CA SER A 130 -0.48 17.07 7.34
C SER A 130 0.43 16.94 8.57
N GLY A 131 1.62 16.38 8.39
CA GLY A 131 2.54 16.14 9.49
C GLY A 131 2.26 14.90 10.32
N ARG A 132 1.21 14.13 9.95
CA ARG A 132 0.95 12.87 10.67
C ARG A 132 2.01 11.82 10.30
N ARG A 133 2.31 10.97 11.27
CA ARG A 133 3.36 9.96 11.11
C ARG A 133 2.81 8.57 10.79
N ASP A 134 1.52 8.37 10.97
CA ASP A 134 0.85 7.10 10.71
C ASP A 134 0.39 7.01 9.24
N VAL A 135 1.31 7.29 8.32
CA VAL A 135 1.04 7.29 6.89
C VAL A 135 1.74 6.09 6.23
N LEU A 136 0.96 5.26 5.53
CA LEU A 136 1.46 4.16 4.73
C LEU A 136 0.93 4.35 3.32
N ILE A 137 1.83 4.54 2.36
CA ILE A 137 1.46 4.74 0.96
C ILE A 137 1.81 3.49 0.17
N VAL A 138 0.84 2.98 -0.58
CA VAL A 138 1.07 1.90 -1.53
C VAL A 138 1.09 2.51 -2.93
N ALA A 139 2.18 2.31 -3.63
CA ALA A 139 2.43 2.94 -4.92
C ALA A 139 2.91 1.93 -5.97
N SER A 140 2.80 2.31 -7.20
CA SER A 140 3.39 1.55 -8.30
C SER A 140 3.98 2.47 -9.35
#